data_885d61a98fbcbbaa38de474716d4c6d5
#
_entry.id   885d61a98fbcbbaa38de474716d4c6d5
#
_cell.length_a   1.000
_cell.length_b   1.000
_cell.length_c   1.000
_cell.angle_alpha   90.00
_cell.angle_beta   90.00
_cell.angle_gamma   90.00
#
_symmetry.space_group_name_H-M   'P 1'
#
loop_
_entity.id
_entity.type
_entity.pdbx_description
1 polymer ?
#
loop_
_entity_poly.entity_id
_entity_poly.type
_entity_poly.pdbx_seq_one_letter_code
_entity_poly.pdbx_strand_id
1 'polypeptide(L)'
;LLRLTIDAFDGGSALAVFNFILGVPLQKVGGSLIGVVIVKMFSQLLWFFGIHGDSIVNGVMTPIFQVLQDANKTVSMAGGTPVNIINQSFWDSFAGIGIVGAIIAIVIIAKSKRYKEMKKIAGVPYIFNVGEPTLFGIPLMMNVIYFIPFIISNVVSILISYVAFATGLVPVCTGLAQDPWTTPLVISGYLATGSIAGSILQIVCLIVVVLIWLPFVRIADNQLIKEEAALENKGGSVQE
;
A
#
# COMPACT_ATOMS: atom_id res chain seq x y z
N LEU A 1 33.30 -22.95 -12.14
CA LEU A 1 32.11 -23.69 -12.60
C LEU A 1 31.01 -22.72 -13.07
N LEU A 2 30.57 -21.76 -12.26
CA LEU A 2 29.50 -20.79 -12.63
C LEU A 2 29.88 -19.97 -13.88
N ARG A 3 31.15 -19.57 -14.01
CA ARG A 3 31.65 -18.79 -15.16
C ARG A 3 31.70 -19.64 -16.44
N LEU A 4 32.04 -20.92 -16.33
CA LEU A 4 32.07 -21.86 -17.47
C LEU A 4 30.66 -22.21 -18.01
N THR A 5 29.67 -22.24 -17.14
CA THR A 5 28.27 -22.44 -17.58
C THR A 5 27.67 -21.18 -18.22
N ILE A 6 28.16 -19.99 -17.86
CA ILE A 6 27.72 -18.72 -18.42
C ILE A 6 28.34 -18.47 -19.78
N ASP A 7 29.61 -18.84 -19.97
CA ASP A 7 30.33 -18.72 -21.25
C ASP A 7 29.82 -19.75 -22.30
N ALA A 8 29.12 -20.82 -21.89
CA ALA A 8 28.48 -21.78 -22.75
C ALA A 8 27.14 -21.30 -23.37
N PHE A 9 26.58 -20.22 -22.85
CA PHE A 9 25.42 -19.54 -23.40
C PHE A 9 25.88 -18.29 -24.15
N ASP A 10 26.25 -18.45 -25.41
CA ASP A 10 26.54 -17.45 -26.45
C ASP A 10 26.62 -15.98 -25.97
N GLY A 11 27.71 -15.59 -25.31
CA GLY A 11 28.01 -14.20 -25.00
C GLY A 11 27.11 -13.47 -24.00
N GLY A 12 26.19 -14.17 -23.35
CA GLY A 12 25.31 -13.58 -22.32
C GLY A 12 26.01 -13.41 -20.99
N SER A 13 25.96 -12.20 -20.41
CA SER A 13 26.45 -11.97 -19.07
C SER A 13 25.65 -12.80 -18.03
N ALA A 14 26.25 -13.13 -16.87
CA ALA A 14 25.54 -13.79 -15.75
C ALA A 14 24.20 -13.12 -15.44
N LEU A 15 24.14 -11.80 -15.64
CA LEU A 15 22.96 -10.99 -15.47
C LEU A 15 21.86 -11.31 -16.51
N ALA A 16 22.25 -11.58 -17.76
CA ALA A 16 21.29 -11.95 -18.82
C ALA A 16 20.65 -13.31 -18.54
N VAL A 17 21.45 -14.29 -18.10
CA VAL A 17 20.97 -15.62 -17.72
C VAL A 17 20.05 -15.54 -16.48
N PHE A 18 20.43 -14.76 -15.49
CA PHE A 18 19.60 -14.49 -14.29
C PHE A 18 18.27 -13.85 -14.69
N ASN A 19 18.30 -12.80 -15.52
CA ASN A 19 17.10 -12.13 -16.00
C ASN A 19 16.18 -13.07 -16.81
N PHE A 20 16.75 -13.92 -17.65
CA PHE A 20 15.95 -14.86 -18.44
C PHE A 20 15.30 -15.95 -17.58
N ILE A 21 16.05 -16.52 -16.62
CA ILE A 21 15.57 -17.65 -15.80
C ILE A 21 14.62 -17.18 -14.69
N LEU A 22 14.93 -16.06 -14.05
CA LEU A 22 14.18 -15.57 -12.90
C LEU A 22 13.45 -14.26 -13.18
N GLY A 23 14.07 -13.32 -13.86
CA GLY A 23 13.51 -11.99 -14.10
C GLY A 23 12.23 -12.04 -14.94
N VAL A 24 12.24 -12.72 -16.09
CA VAL A 24 11.07 -12.78 -16.99
C VAL A 24 9.86 -13.49 -16.37
N PRO A 25 10.00 -14.68 -15.74
CA PRO A 25 8.88 -15.32 -15.02
C PRO A 25 8.37 -14.48 -13.85
N LEU A 26 9.27 -13.88 -13.04
CA LEU A 26 8.89 -13.02 -11.93
C LEU A 26 8.19 -11.74 -12.39
N GLN A 27 8.61 -11.14 -13.51
CA GLN A 27 7.92 -9.98 -14.09
C GLN A 27 6.51 -10.33 -14.54
N LYS A 28 6.30 -11.50 -15.18
CA LYS A 28 4.98 -11.94 -15.59
C LYS A 28 4.05 -12.18 -14.40
N VAL A 29 4.54 -12.78 -13.33
CA VAL A 29 3.77 -13.00 -12.11
C VAL A 29 3.55 -11.68 -11.37
N GLY A 30 4.61 -10.90 -11.16
CA GLY A 30 4.54 -9.61 -10.46
C GLY A 30 3.72 -8.56 -11.20
N GLY A 31 3.79 -8.54 -12.54
CA GLY A 31 2.99 -7.64 -13.40
C GLY A 31 1.52 -8.07 -13.56
N SER A 32 1.08 -9.17 -12.94
CA SER A 32 -0.30 -9.63 -12.97
C SER A 32 -1.10 -9.14 -11.77
N LEU A 33 -2.43 -8.99 -11.96
CA LEU A 33 -3.33 -8.62 -10.86
C LEU A 33 -3.24 -9.61 -9.69
N ILE A 34 -3.24 -10.90 -9.98
CA ILE A 34 -3.15 -11.95 -8.95
C ILE A 34 -1.82 -11.84 -8.22
N GLY A 35 -0.73 -11.64 -8.96
CA GLY A 35 0.61 -11.49 -8.37
C GLY A 35 0.69 -10.32 -7.42
N VAL A 36 0.25 -9.12 -7.82
CA VAL A 36 0.30 -7.94 -6.95
C VAL A 36 -0.60 -8.07 -5.73
N VAL A 37 -1.76 -8.71 -5.86
CA VAL A 37 -2.65 -8.98 -4.71
C VAL A 37 -1.99 -9.92 -3.72
N ILE A 38 -1.42 -11.05 -4.16
CA ILE A 38 -0.73 -12.01 -3.29
C ILE A 38 0.46 -11.33 -2.58
N VAL A 39 1.26 -10.60 -3.33
CA VAL A 39 2.43 -9.89 -2.80
C VAL A 39 2.01 -8.85 -1.75
N LYS A 40 0.92 -8.09 -2.01
CA LYS A 40 0.42 -7.11 -1.04
C LYS A 40 -0.17 -7.78 0.19
N MET A 41 -0.92 -8.86 0.03
CA MET A 41 -1.43 -9.63 1.18
C MET A 41 -0.28 -10.16 2.05
N PHE A 42 0.78 -10.68 1.44
CA PHE A 42 1.96 -11.14 2.16
C PHE A 42 2.65 -9.99 2.91
N SER A 43 2.84 -8.82 2.26
CA SER A 43 3.35 -7.61 2.91
C SER A 43 2.49 -7.23 4.13
N GLN A 44 1.16 -7.25 4.00
CA GLN A 44 0.25 -6.91 5.10
C GLN A 44 0.28 -7.94 6.24
N LEU A 45 0.45 -9.22 5.93
CA LEU A 45 0.66 -10.25 6.96
C LEU A 45 1.93 -9.99 7.76
N LEU A 46 3.04 -9.66 7.10
CA LEU A 46 4.29 -9.29 7.79
C LEU A 46 4.08 -8.07 8.70
N TRP A 47 3.43 -7.02 8.20
CA TRP A 47 3.09 -5.84 8.99
C TRP A 47 2.19 -6.18 10.19
N PHE A 48 1.23 -7.07 10.03
CA PHE A 48 0.37 -7.50 11.13
C PHE A 48 1.17 -8.15 12.27
N PHE A 49 2.22 -8.88 11.95
CA PHE A 49 3.15 -9.47 12.93
C PHE A 49 4.26 -8.51 13.41
N GLY A 50 4.20 -7.23 13.07
CA GLY A 50 5.18 -6.24 13.49
C GLY A 50 6.47 -6.21 12.67
N ILE A 51 6.51 -6.90 11.54
CA ILE A 51 7.63 -6.91 10.61
C ILE A 51 7.35 -5.89 9.50
N HIS A 52 8.34 -5.07 9.12
CA HIS A 52 8.15 -4.06 8.07
C HIS A 52 7.98 -4.73 6.70
N GLY A 53 6.73 -5.14 6.38
CA GLY A 53 6.41 -5.97 5.23
C GLY A 53 6.77 -5.32 3.89
N ASP A 54 6.47 -4.01 3.74
CA ASP A 54 6.79 -3.32 2.49
C ASP A 54 8.29 -3.25 2.21
N SER A 55 9.15 -3.09 3.23
CA SER A 55 10.61 -3.11 3.02
C SER A 55 11.11 -4.46 2.52
N ILE A 56 10.57 -5.57 3.06
CA ILE A 56 10.94 -6.92 2.62
C ILE A 56 10.46 -7.17 1.19
N VAL A 57 9.21 -6.85 0.93
CA VAL A 57 8.59 -7.08 -0.38
C VAL A 57 9.21 -6.19 -1.46
N ASN A 58 9.46 -4.92 -1.15
CA ASN A 58 10.07 -3.98 -2.09
C ASN A 58 11.49 -4.41 -2.49
N GLY A 59 12.24 -5.03 -1.59
CA GLY A 59 13.57 -5.59 -1.93
C GLY A 59 13.53 -6.55 -3.13
N VAL A 60 12.43 -7.28 -3.30
CA VAL A 60 12.24 -8.23 -4.40
C VAL A 60 11.44 -7.63 -5.57
N MET A 61 10.38 -6.88 -5.27
CA MET A 61 9.40 -6.46 -6.27
C MET A 61 9.75 -5.15 -6.97
N THR A 62 10.46 -4.22 -6.31
CA THR A 62 10.84 -2.95 -6.93
C THR A 62 11.62 -3.11 -8.23
N PRO A 63 12.64 -3.99 -8.34
CA PRO A 63 13.32 -4.19 -9.62
C PRO A 63 12.37 -4.66 -10.74
N ILE A 64 11.37 -5.48 -10.38
CA ILE A 64 10.37 -6.00 -11.33
C ILE A 64 9.42 -4.88 -11.78
N PHE A 65 8.85 -4.16 -10.83
CA PHE A 65 7.92 -3.06 -11.11
C PHE A 65 8.60 -1.90 -11.84
N GLN A 66 9.87 -1.64 -11.53
CA GLN A 66 10.63 -0.59 -12.20
C GLN A 66 10.86 -0.89 -13.68
N VAL A 67 11.17 -2.14 -14.05
CA VAL A 67 11.28 -2.55 -15.46
C VAL A 67 9.99 -2.32 -16.23
N LEU A 68 8.84 -2.65 -15.61
CA LEU A 68 7.52 -2.42 -16.22
C LEU A 68 7.21 -0.92 -16.35
N GLN A 69 7.64 -0.12 -15.38
CA GLN A 69 7.51 1.34 -15.43
C GLN A 69 8.41 1.96 -16.49
N ASP A 70 9.66 1.53 -16.61
CA ASP A 70 10.60 2.04 -17.61
C ASP A 70 10.12 1.71 -19.05
N ALA A 71 9.49 0.55 -19.23
CA ALA A 71 8.82 0.20 -20.48
C ALA A 71 7.67 1.18 -20.79
N ASN A 72 6.81 1.49 -19.81
CA ASN A 72 5.74 2.47 -19.96
C ASN A 72 6.29 3.87 -20.25
N LYS A 73 7.33 4.28 -19.54
CA LYS A 73 8.01 5.56 -19.73
C LYS A 73 8.54 5.70 -21.16
N THR A 74 9.21 4.68 -21.67
CA THR A 74 9.75 4.66 -23.03
C THR A 74 8.66 4.83 -24.07
N VAL A 75 7.56 4.08 -23.94
CA VAL A 75 6.38 4.17 -24.82
C VAL A 75 5.75 5.57 -24.73
N SER A 76 5.59 6.12 -23.53
CA SER A 76 4.99 7.44 -23.32
C SER A 76 5.86 8.56 -23.91
N MET A 77 7.18 8.48 -23.80
CA MET A 77 8.12 9.43 -24.40
C MET A 77 8.06 9.41 -25.94
N ALA A 78 7.74 8.27 -26.53
CA ALA A 78 7.52 8.13 -27.96
C ALA A 78 6.10 8.54 -28.43
N GLY A 79 5.26 9.05 -27.51
CA GLY A 79 3.87 9.43 -27.82
C GLY A 79 2.89 8.26 -27.91
N GLY A 80 3.31 7.07 -27.49
CA GLY A 80 2.47 5.87 -27.44
C GLY A 80 1.68 5.75 -26.13
N THR A 81 0.82 4.73 -26.08
CA THR A 81 -0.02 4.44 -24.89
C THR A 81 0.65 3.36 -24.02
N PRO A 82 0.91 3.62 -22.73
CA PRO A 82 1.42 2.64 -21.78
C PRO A 82 0.50 1.43 -21.67
N VAL A 83 1.07 0.23 -21.53
CA VAL A 83 0.31 -1.03 -21.48
C VAL A 83 0.43 -1.77 -20.15
N ASN A 84 1.48 -1.51 -19.36
CA ASN A 84 1.72 -2.19 -18.10
C ASN A 84 0.94 -1.49 -16.97
N ILE A 85 -0.24 -2.01 -16.62
CA ILE A 85 -1.05 -1.46 -15.52
C ILE A 85 -0.28 -1.56 -14.21
N ILE A 86 0.25 -2.76 -13.89
CA ILE A 86 1.06 -2.99 -12.70
C ILE A 86 2.49 -2.56 -12.99
N ASN A 87 2.95 -1.53 -12.30
CA ASN A 87 4.29 -0.96 -12.36
C ASN A 87 4.63 -0.29 -11.02
N GLN A 88 5.79 0.35 -10.89
CA GLN A 88 6.21 0.96 -9.62
C GLN A 88 5.25 2.09 -9.17
N SER A 89 4.84 2.98 -10.07
CA SER A 89 3.89 4.06 -9.71
C SER A 89 2.52 3.53 -9.29
N PHE A 90 2.05 2.43 -9.90
CA PHE A 90 0.84 1.75 -9.44
C PHE A 90 1.00 1.22 -8.00
N TRP A 91 2.14 0.57 -7.71
CA TRP A 91 2.43 0.03 -6.39
C TRP A 91 2.49 1.12 -5.33
N ASP A 92 3.23 2.20 -5.60
CA ASP A 92 3.45 3.29 -4.65
C ASP A 92 2.19 4.14 -4.42
N SER A 93 1.42 4.43 -5.48
CA SER A 93 0.31 5.38 -5.41
C SER A 93 -1.07 4.74 -5.22
N PHE A 94 -1.28 3.46 -5.59
CA PHE A 94 -2.60 2.84 -5.57
C PHE A 94 -2.70 1.57 -4.72
N ALA A 95 -1.60 0.84 -4.50
CA ALA A 95 -1.63 -0.42 -3.76
C ALA A 95 -1.55 -0.25 -2.23
N GLY A 96 -1.18 0.94 -1.73
CA GLY A 96 -0.99 1.23 -0.30
C GLY A 96 -2.10 2.02 0.38
N ILE A 97 -3.17 2.40 -0.33
CA ILE A 97 -4.23 3.29 0.18
C ILE A 97 -5.00 2.68 1.38
N GLY A 98 -5.03 1.35 1.49
CA GLY A 98 -5.88 0.66 2.44
C GLY A 98 -5.68 1.06 3.91
N ILE A 99 -4.44 1.29 4.34
CA ILE A 99 -4.14 1.64 5.74
C ILE A 99 -4.54 3.10 6.06
N VAL A 100 -4.52 3.99 5.07
CA VAL A 100 -4.96 5.39 5.25
C VAL A 100 -6.39 5.45 5.77
N GLY A 101 -7.23 4.49 5.36
CA GLY A 101 -8.59 4.36 5.83
C GLY A 101 -8.72 4.20 7.35
N ALA A 102 -7.76 3.54 8.01
CA ALA A 102 -7.77 3.35 9.46
C ALA A 102 -7.68 4.67 10.21
N ILE A 103 -6.69 5.50 9.87
CA ILE A 103 -6.50 6.79 10.57
C ILE A 103 -7.66 7.74 10.31
N ILE A 104 -8.18 7.78 9.08
CA ILE A 104 -9.32 8.63 8.75
C ILE A 104 -10.57 8.16 9.50
N ALA A 105 -10.83 6.85 9.55
CA ALA A 105 -11.93 6.30 10.34
C ALA A 105 -11.81 6.67 11.82
N ILE A 106 -10.60 6.59 12.41
CA ILE A 106 -10.33 7.00 13.78
C ILE A 106 -10.58 8.51 13.98
N VAL A 107 -10.12 9.33 13.04
CA VAL A 107 -10.37 10.78 13.09
C VAL A 107 -11.86 11.10 13.11
N ILE A 108 -12.66 10.37 12.33
CA ILE A 108 -14.11 10.62 12.18
C ILE A 108 -14.90 10.14 13.41
N ILE A 109 -14.65 8.94 13.92
CA ILE A 109 -15.57 8.29 14.86
C ILE A 109 -15.02 8.06 16.26
N ALA A 110 -13.70 8.12 16.49
CA ALA A 110 -13.10 7.74 17.76
C ALA A 110 -13.46 8.68 18.92
N LYS A 111 -13.87 8.08 20.02
CA LYS A 111 -14.31 8.76 21.26
C LYS A 111 -13.39 8.49 22.44
N SER A 112 -12.66 7.35 22.48
CA SER A 112 -11.71 7.00 23.53
C SER A 112 -10.60 8.06 23.67
N LYS A 113 -10.09 8.24 24.87
CA LYS A 113 -9.00 9.17 25.17
C LYS A 113 -7.75 8.79 24.38
N ARG A 114 -7.43 7.49 24.36
CA ARG A 114 -6.28 6.94 23.66
C ARG A 114 -6.28 7.28 22.17
N TYR A 115 -7.39 7.05 21.44
CA TYR A 115 -7.45 7.39 20.02
C TYR A 115 -7.48 8.90 19.75
N LYS A 116 -8.07 9.68 20.64
CA LYS A 116 -8.02 11.16 20.55
C LYS A 116 -6.61 11.72 20.66
N GLU A 117 -5.75 11.11 21.46
CA GLU A 117 -4.34 11.50 21.57
C GLU A 117 -3.55 11.03 20.36
N MET A 118 -3.74 9.76 19.97
CA MET A 118 -3.03 9.16 18.84
C MET A 118 -3.32 9.85 17.51
N LYS A 119 -4.57 10.29 17.24
CA LYS A 119 -4.87 11.00 16.00
C LYS A 119 -4.12 12.32 15.86
N LYS A 120 -3.73 12.99 16.97
CA LYS A 120 -2.93 14.21 16.95
C LYS A 120 -1.49 13.93 16.50
N ILE A 121 -0.93 12.79 16.92
CA ILE A 121 0.44 12.40 16.64
C ILE A 121 0.55 11.77 15.24
N ALA A 122 -0.39 10.91 14.90
CA ALA A 122 -0.36 10.11 13.68
C ALA A 122 -0.94 10.82 12.44
N GLY A 123 -1.85 11.77 12.62
CA GLY A 123 -2.59 12.37 11.51
C GLY A 123 -1.73 13.20 10.56
N VAL A 124 -0.82 14.00 11.07
CA VAL A 124 0.05 14.84 10.23
C VAL A 124 1.05 14.03 9.43
N PRO A 125 1.82 13.07 10.00
CA PRO A 125 2.70 12.22 9.20
C PRO A 125 1.96 11.45 8.10
N TYR A 126 0.72 11.06 8.35
CA TYR A 126 -0.08 10.31 7.39
C TYR A 126 -0.46 11.11 6.13
N ILE A 127 -0.49 12.44 6.19
CA ILE A 127 -0.66 13.27 4.98
C ILE A 127 0.45 12.98 3.97
N PHE A 128 1.65 12.65 4.47
CA PHE A 128 2.82 12.30 3.67
C PHE A 128 3.05 10.79 3.56
N ASN A 129 2.02 9.97 3.72
CA ASN A 129 2.06 8.51 3.70
C ASN A 129 2.98 7.86 4.74
N VAL A 130 3.44 8.60 5.76
CA VAL A 130 4.23 8.06 6.87
C VAL A 130 3.30 7.40 7.88
N GLY A 131 3.11 6.08 7.73
CA GLY A 131 2.10 5.32 8.47
C GLY A 131 2.58 4.73 9.80
N GLU A 132 3.89 4.70 10.06
CA GLU A 132 4.50 4.07 11.22
C GLU A 132 3.95 4.60 12.56
N PRO A 133 3.75 5.91 12.76
CA PRO A 133 3.16 6.40 14.01
C PRO A 133 1.75 5.86 14.25
N THR A 134 0.99 5.59 13.18
CA THR A 134 -0.33 4.97 13.27
C THR A 134 -0.22 3.48 13.58
N LEU A 135 0.65 2.76 12.88
CA LEU A 135 0.81 1.32 13.01
C LEU A 135 1.29 0.91 14.41
N PHE A 136 2.26 1.65 14.94
CA PHE A 136 2.85 1.35 16.26
C PHE A 136 2.14 2.06 17.42
N GLY A 137 1.62 3.25 17.20
CA GLY A 137 0.95 4.04 18.26
C GLY A 137 -0.49 3.61 18.52
N ILE A 138 -1.22 3.28 17.47
CA ILE A 138 -2.52 2.64 17.56
C ILE A 138 -2.23 1.14 17.55
N PRO A 139 -2.80 0.32 18.46
CA PRO A 139 -2.53 -1.12 18.47
C PRO A 139 -3.23 -1.79 17.29
N LEU A 140 -2.75 -1.50 16.07
CA LEU A 140 -3.22 -2.14 14.84
C LEU A 140 -2.57 -3.51 14.66
N MET A 141 -1.29 -3.62 15.01
CA MET A 141 -0.53 -4.86 14.90
C MET A 141 -1.00 -5.86 15.96
N MET A 142 -1.07 -7.13 15.58
CA MET A 142 -1.50 -8.26 16.41
C MET A 142 -2.90 -8.09 17.03
N ASN A 143 -3.67 -7.09 16.60
CA ASN A 143 -5.05 -6.89 17.04
C ASN A 143 -6.02 -7.63 16.09
N VAL A 144 -6.63 -8.67 16.59
CA VAL A 144 -7.53 -9.55 15.81
C VAL A 144 -8.70 -8.78 15.19
N ILE A 145 -9.17 -7.69 15.85
CA ILE A 145 -10.26 -6.86 15.32
C ILE A 145 -9.85 -6.23 13.99
N TYR A 146 -8.59 -5.83 13.87
CA TYR A 146 -8.08 -5.14 12.69
C TYR A 146 -7.51 -6.06 11.63
N PHE A 147 -7.40 -7.37 11.88
CA PHE A 147 -6.82 -8.32 10.93
C PHE A 147 -7.52 -8.28 9.57
N ILE A 148 -8.85 -8.33 9.58
CA ILE A 148 -9.65 -8.34 8.35
C ILE A 148 -9.51 -7.04 7.56
N PRO A 149 -9.82 -5.84 8.13
CA PRO A 149 -9.72 -4.61 7.36
C PRO A 149 -8.28 -4.28 6.96
N PHE A 150 -7.28 -4.70 7.73
CA PHE A 150 -5.87 -4.49 7.43
C PHE A 150 -5.43 -5.14 6.11
N ILE A 151 -5.93 -6.34 5.83
CA ILE A 151 -5.64 -7.08 4.59
C ILE A 151 -6.58 -6.64 3.47
N ILE A 152 -7.91 -6.67 3.73
CA ILE A 152 -8.93 -6.51 2.70
C ILE A 152 -8.92 -5.10 2.10
N SER A 153 -8.68 -4.06 2.89
CA SER A 153 -8.70 -2.69 2.40
C SER A 153 -7.68 -2.43 1.29
N ASN A 154 -6.47 -2.99 1.39
CA ASN A 154 -5.47 -2.88 0.34
C ASN A 154 -5.83 -3.71 -0.90
N VAL A 155 -6.37 -4.91 -0.72
CA VAL A 155 -6.83 -5.75 -1.83
C VAL A 155 -7.94 -5.03 -2.60
N VAL A 156 -8.92 -4.47 -1.91
CA VAL A 156 -10.03 -3.72 -2.52
C VAL A 156 -9.52 -2.50 -3.29
N SER A 157 -8.57 -1.73 -2.72
CA SER A 157 -7.93 -0.60 -3.39
C SER A 157 -7.24 -1.03 -4.69
N ILE A 158 -6.46 -2.12 -4.66
CA ILE A 158 -5.81 -2.70 -5.85
C ILE A 158 -6.84 -3.08 -6.91
N LEU A 159 -7.91 -3.77 -6.52
CA LEU A 159 -8.95 -4.23 -7.46
C LEU A 159 -9.68 -3.06 -8.13
N ILE A 160 -10.10 -2.06 -7.36
CA ILE A 160 -10.77 -0.86 -7.89
C ILE A 160 -9.82 -0.14 -8.86
N SER A 161 -8.58 0.08 -8.45
CA SER A 161 -7.60 0.78 -9.27
C SER A 161 -7.30 0.00 -10.55
N TYR A 162 -7.08 -1.31 -10.44
CA TYR A 162 -6.82 -2.14 -11.62
C TYR A 162 -7.97 -2.10 -12.62
N VAL A 163 -9.22 -2.21 -12.15
CA VAL A 163 -10.40 -2.14 -13.03
C VAL A 163 -10.49 -0.78 -13.70
N ALA A 164 -10.25 0.32 -12.98
CA ALA A 164 -10.29 1.66 -13.55
C ALA A 164 -9.23 1.87 -14.65
N PHE A 165 -8.03 1.33 -14.49
CA PHE A 165 -6.98 1.35 -15.51
C PHE A 165 -7.29 0.41 -16.68
N ALA A 166 -7.74 -0.82 -16.40
CA ALA A 166 -8.03 -1.82 -17.42
C ALA A 166 -9.21 -1.43 -18.33
N THR A 167 -10.18 -0.69 -17.80
CA THR A 167 -11.33 -0.17 -18.57
C THR A 167 -11.03 1.15 -19.29
N GLY A 168 -9.85 1.75 -19.06
CA GLY A 168 -9.49 3.04 -19.66
C GLY A 168 -10.19 4.25 -19.02
N LEU A 169 -10.91 4.09 -17.90
CA LEU A 169 -11.48 5.21 -17.13
C LEU A 169 -10.39 6.15 -16.60
N VAL A 170 -9.23 5.58 -16.29
CA VAL A 170 -8.05 6.31 -15.84
C VAL A 170 -6.86 5.91 -16.73
N PRO A 171 -6.06 6.87 -17.22
CA PRO A 171 -4.86 6.54 -17.98
C PRO A 171 -3.87 5.74 -17.14
N VAL A 172 -3.23 4.74 -17.75
CA VAL A 172 -2.19 3.94 -17.09
C VAL A 172 -1.01 4.81 -16.66
N CYS A 173 -0.40 4.49 -15.54
CA CYS A 173 0.75 5.22 -15.00
C CYS A 173 1.89 5.27 -16.02
N THR A 174 2.33 6.49 -16.34
CA THR A 174 3.30 6.73 -17.43
C THR A 174 4.76 6.56 -17.00
N GLY A 175 5.04 6.75 -15.70
CA GLY A 175 6.41 6.80 -15.18
C GLY A 175 7.19 8.06 -15.59
N LEU A 176 6.54 9.07 -16.19
CA LEU A 176 7.19 10.32 -16.62
C LEU A 176 7.50 11.23 -15.45
N ALA A 177 6.55 11.38 -14.53
CA ALA A 177 6.76 12.13 -13.30
C ALA A 177 7.35 11.22 -12.21
N GLN A 178 8.20 11.79 -11.37
CA GLN A 178 8.63 11.14 -10.14
C GLN A 178 7.55 11.37 -9.07
N ASP A 179 7.04 10.28 -8.52
CA ASP A 179 6.04 10.25 -7.46
C ASP A 179 6.59 9.50 -6.23
N PRO A 180 7.48 10.13 -5.43
CA PRO A 180 7.99 9.51 -4.21
C PRO A 180 6.85 8.99 -3.34
N TRP A 181 7.05 7.85 -2.67
CA TRP A 181 6.04 7.22 -1.82
C TRP A 181 5.48 8.15 -0.71
N THR A 182 6.25 9.19 -0.34
CA THR A 182 5.83 10.23 0.61
C THR A 182 4.92 11.30 0.00
N THR A 183 4.62 11.23 -1.29
CA THR A 183 3.73 12.20 -1.94
C THR A 183 2.32 12.06 -1.38
N PRO A 184 1.67 13.15 -0.95
CA PRO A 184 0.31 13.09 -0.44
C PRO A 184 -0.66 12.44 -1.44
N LEU A 185 -1.62 11.65 -0.90
CA LEU A 185 -2.72 11.12 -1.71
C LEU A 185 -3.42 12.26 -2.48
N VAL A 186 -4.03 11.94 -3.58
CA VAL A 186 -4.63 12.85 -4.56
C VAL A 186 -3.57 13.51 -5.45
N ILE A 187 -2.48 14.02 -4.89
CA ILE A 187 -1.35 14.56 -5.67
C ILE A 187 -0.59 13.42 -6.35
N SER A 188 -0.30 12.34 -5.62
CA SER A 188 0.40 11.18 -6.17
C SER A 188 -0.38 10.53 -7.33
N GLY A 189 -1.70 10.46 -7.25
CA GLY A 189 -2.54 9.94 -8.33
C GLY A 189 -2.45 10.77 -9.61
N TYR A 190 -2.41 12.10 -9.48
CA TYR A 190 -2.17 12.99 -10.62
C TYR A 190 -0.79 12.80 -11.22
N LEU A 191 0.26 12.78 -10.38
CA LEU A 191 1.65 12.62 -10.85
C LEU A 191 1.86 11.27 -11.54
N ALA A 192 1.34 10.19 -10.97
CA ALA A 192 1.48 8.85 -11.52
C ALA A 192 0.85 8.69 -12.91
N THR A 193 -0.34 9.30 -13.10
CA THR A 193 -1.13 9.11 -14.32
C THR A 193 -1.04 10.28 -15.31
N GLY A 194 -0.57 11.45 -14.88
CA GLY A 194 -0.63 12.69 -15.64
C GLY A 194 -2.07 13.21 -15.84
N SER A 195 -3.05 12.73 -15.07
CA SER A 195 -4.47 13.03 -15.23
C SER A 195 -5.17 13.24 -13.89
N ILE A 196 -6.12 14.18 -13.86
CA ILE A 196 -7.03 14.39 -12.71
C ILE A 196 -7.84 13.12 -12.40
N ALA A 197 -8.08 12.26 -13.38
CA ALA A 197 -8.77 10.98 -13.19
C ALA A 197 -8.03 10.07 -12.18
N GLY A 198 -6.69 10.11 -12.14
CA GLY A 198 -5.90 9.41 -11.13
C GLY A 198 -6.14 9.92 -9.71
N SER A 199 -6.25 11.23 -9.53
CA SER A 199 -6.62 11.84 -8.24
C SER A 199 -8.04 11.45 -7.80
N ILE A 200 -8.98 11.48 -8.72
CA ILE A 200 -10.38 11.07 -8.46
C ILE A 200 -10.42 9.59 -8.06
N LEU A 201 -9.68 8.74 -8.75
CA LEU A 201 -9.57 7.32 -8.41
C LEU A 201 -9.05 7.10 -6.99
N GLN A 202 -8.02 7.82 -6.57
CA GLN A 202 -7.51 7.75 -5.20
C GLN A 202 -8.57 8.19 -4.17
N ILE A 203 -9.35 9.25 -4.46
CA ILE A 203 -10.45 9.67 -3.59
C ILE A 203 -11.51 8.57 -3.48
N VAL A 204 -11.90 7.95 -4.59
CA VAL A 204 -12.86 6.84 -4.60
C VAL A 204 -12.33 5.66 -3.78
N CYS A 205 -11.09 5.25 -4.00
CA CYS A 205 -10.45 4.21 -3.20
C CYS A 205 -10.44 4.57 -1.71
N LEU A 206 -10.08 5.81 -1.38
CA LEU A 206 -10.04 6.29 -0.01
C LEU A 206 -11.41 6.22 0.68
N ILE A 207 -12.47 6.66 0.02
CA ILE A 207 -13.84 6.56 0.55
C ILE A 207 -14.19 5.10 0.83
N VAL A 208 -13.94 4.19 -0.11
CA VAL A 208 -14.26 2.77 0.05
C VAL A 208 -13.47 2.15 1.19
N VAL A 209 -12.17 2.42 1.29
CA VAL A 209 -11.36 1.84 2.38
C VAL A 209 -11.75 2.41 3.74
N VAL A 210 -12.11 3.70 3.84
CA VAL A 210 -12.64 4.28 5.08
C VAL A 210 -13.93 3.56 5.50
N LEU A 211 -14.85 3.33 4.57
CA LEU A 211 -16.08 2.58 4.86
C LEU A 211 -15.79 1.15 5.37
N ILE A 212 -14.76 0.49 4.84
CA ILE A 212 -14.33 -0.83 5.32
C ILE A 212 -13.82 -0.73 6.76
N TRP A 213 -13.03 0.30 7.10
CA TRP A 213 -12.44 0.45 8.43
C TRP A 213 -13.42 0.89 9.52
N LEU A 214 -14.46 1.69 9.18
CA LEU A 214 -15.40 2.27 10.14
C LEU A 214 -16.00 1.27 11.14
N PRO A 215 -16.55 0.10 10.76
CA PRO A 215 -17.15 -0.83 11.71
C PRO A 215 -16.12 -1.40 12.68
N PHE A 216 -14.91 -1.71 12.21
CA PHE A 216 -13.87 -2.30 13.04
C PHE A 216 -13.27 -1.28 14.02
N VAL A 217 -13.05 -0.04 13.57
CA VAL A 217 -12.62 1.06 14.44
C VAL A 217 -13.67 1.32 15.51
N ARG A 218 -14.96 1.27 15.19
CA ARG A 218 -16.03 1.45 16.17
C ARG A 218 -16.04 0.36 17.23
N ILE A 219 -15.81 -0.91 16.84
CA ILE A 219 -15.73 -2.02 17.79
C ILE A 219 -14.54 -1.82 18.74
N ALA A 220 -13.36 -1.53 18.20
CA ALA A 220 -12.15 -1.34 18.99
C ALA A 220 -12.25 -0.10 19.90
N ASP A 221 -12.79 1.02 19.41
CA ASP A 221 -12.99 2.23 20.21
C ASP A 221 -13.94 1.98 21.39
N ASN A 222 -15.03 1.25 21.18
CA ASN A 222 -15.95 0.87 22.26
C ASN A 222 -15.30 -0.04 23.32
N GLN A 223 -14.36 -0.91 22.92
CA GLN A 223 -13.58 -1.71 23.88
C GLN A 223 -12.67 -0.83 24.72
N LEU A 224 -11.93 0.09 24.07
CA LEU A 224 -11.06 1.04 24.76
C LEU A 224 -11.81 1.92 25.76
N ILE A 225 -13.00 2.43 25.39
CA ILE A 225 -13.84 3.21 26.32
C ILE A 225 -14.20 2.41 27.58
N LYS A 226 -14.55 1.13 27.43
CA LYS A 226 -14.85 0.26 28.58
C LYS A 226 -13.62 0.02 29.46
N GLU A 227 -12.46 -0.19 28.85
CA GLU A 227 -11.19 -0.37 29.56
C GLU A 227 -10.80 0.90 30.33
N GLU A 228 -10.92 2.08 29.70
CA GLU A 228 -10.65 3.38 30.31
C GLU A 228 -11.57 3.59 31.54
N ALA A 229 -12.87 3.32 31.42
CA ALA A 229 -13.82 3.45 32.53
C ALA A 229 -13.52 2.48 33.68
N ALA A 230 -13.11 1.24 33.37
CA ALA A 230 -12.74 0.25 34.38
C ALA A 230 -11.48 0.64 35.15
N LEU A 231 -10.51 1.27 34.49
CA LEU A 231 -9.30 1.77 35.13
C LEU A 231 -9.58 2.99 36.05
N GLU A 232 -10.45 3.89 35.62
CA GLU A 232 -10.88 5.05 36.45
C GLU A 232 -11.56 4.60 37.71
N ASN A 233 -12.46 3.60 37.64
CA ASN A 233 -13.16 3.05 38.81
C ASN A 233 -12.20 2.35 39.80
N LYS A 234 -11.16 1.67 39.29
CA LYS A 234 -10.14 1.04 40.16
C LYS A 234 -9.20 2.06 40.80
N GLY A 235 -8.85 3.14 40.09
CA GLY A 235 -8.01 4.23 40.63
C GLY A 235 -8.70 5.02 41.71
N GLY A 236 -10.02 5.21 41.65
CA GLY A 236 -10.83 5.88 42.68
C GLY A 236 -10.96 5.09 43.98
N SER A 237 -10.92 3.75 43.91
CA SER A 237 -11.04 2.88 45.11
C SER A 237 -9.73 2.68 45.88
N VAL A 238 -8.61 3.23 45.44
CA VAL A 238 -7.30 3.15 46.13
C VAL A 238 -6.98 4.43 46.88
N GLN A 239 -7.81 5.48 46.77
CA GLN A 239 -7.65 6.76 47.44
C GLN A 239 -8.60 6.98 48.66
N GLU A 240 -9.43 6.01 48.96
CA GLU A 240 -10.21 5.91 50.20
C GLU A 240 -9.54 4.92 51.19
#